data_083718e247d4878184852bce59a56f85
#
_entry.id   083718e247d4878184852bce59a56f85
#
_cell.length_a   1.000
_cell.length_b   1.000
_cell.length_c   1.000
_cell.angle_alpha   90.00
_cell.angle_beta   90.00
_cell.angle_gamma   90.00
#
_symmetry.space_group_name_H-M   'P 1'
#
loop_
_entity.id
_entity.type
_entity.pdbx_description
1 polymer ?
#
loop_
_entity_poly.entity_id
_entity_poly.type
_entity_poly.pdbx_seq_one_letter_code
_entity_poly.pdbx_strand_id
1 'polypeptide(L)'
;MPKVGIVISNYNGWQDTLVCLDSLQKQTYKDFEIILLDDASPNDSVAQLQDKLSANTVFLPQEQNLGFAAVNNVGMRRALADGCDYVLLLNNDTTVAPDMLE
;
A
#
# COMPACT_ATOMS: atom_id res chain seq x y z
N MET A 1 12.54 0.55 17.34
CA MET A 1 11.81 -0.57 16.72
C MET A 1 11.98 -0.51 15.21
N PRO A 2 12.11 -1.65 14.53
CA PRO A 2 12.23 -1.63 13.07
C PRO A 2 10.98 -1.03 12.41
N LYS A 3 11.19 -0.22 11.40
CA LYS A 3 10.12 0.36 10.61
C LYS A 3 9.85 -0.51 9.37
N VAL A 4 8.59 -0.86 9.16
CA VAL A 4 8.16 -1.70 8.04
C VAL A 4 7.45 -0.83 7.00
N GLY A 5 7.87 -0.96 5.74
CA GLY A 5 7.14 -0.37 4.62
C GLY A 5 6.28 -1.44 3.96
N ILE A 6 4.98 -1.24 3.94
CA ILE A 6 4.05 -2.18 3.31
C ILE A 6 3.66 -1.61 1.95
N VAL A 7 4.08 -2.30 0.89
CA VAL A 7 3.86 -1.86 -0.50
C VAL A 7 2.66 -2.60 -1.07
N ILE A 8 1.67 -1.84 -1.51
CA ILE A 8 0.44 -2.36 -2.10
C ILE A 8 0.20 -1.65 -3.42
N SER A 9 -0.07 -2.40 -4.48
CA SER A 9 -0.44 -1.82 -5.76
C SER A 9 -1.92 -2.09 -6.06
N ASN A 10 -2.60 -1.09 -6.58
CA ASN A 10 -4.00 -1.15 -6.98
C ASN A 10 -4.11 -0.91 -8.48
N TYR A 11 -4.90 -1.75 -9.14
CA TYR A 11 -5.32 -1.51 -10.52
C TYR A 11 -6.79 -1.92 -10.64
N ASN A 12 -7.68 -0.95 -10.77
CA ASN A 12 -9.14 -1.13 -10.89
C ASN A 12 -9.83 -1.85 -9.72
N GLY A 13 -9.13 -2.09 -8.60
CA GLY A 13 -9.63 -2.89 -7.49
C GLY A 13 -9.77 -2.11 -6.19
N TRP A 14 -10.26 -0.88 -6.22
CA TRP A 14 -10.29 -0.02 -5.03
C TRP A 14 -11.09 -0.59 -3.86
N GLN A 15 -12.17 -1.36 -4.15
CA GLN A 15 -12.96 -1.97 -3.07
C GLN A 15 -12.13 -2.97 -2.28
N ASP A 16 -11.42 -3.87 -2.96
CA ASP A 16 -10.54 -4.84 -2.32
C ASP A 16 -9.40 -4.14 -1.59
N THR A 17 -8.84 -3.10 -2.18
CA THR A 17 -7.77 -2.32 -1.57
C THR A 17 -8.22 -1.69 -0.26
N LEU A 18 -9.43 -1.14 -0.19
CA LEU A 18 -9.95 -0.56 1.05
C LEU A 18 -10.12 -1.60 2.14
N VAL A 19 -10.58 -2.81 1.81
CA VAL A 19 -10.68 -3.90 2.78
C VAL A 19 -9.30 -4.30 3.29
N CYS A 20 -8.31 -4.39 2.41
CA CYS A 20 -6.93 -4.68 2.76
C CYS A 20 -6.38 -3.60 3.72
N LEU A 21 -6.55 -2.34 3.38
CA LEU A 21 -6.08 -1.21 4.21
C LEU A 21 -6.74 -1.22 5.59
N ASP A 22 -8.03 -1.52 5.65
CA ASP A 22 -8.74 -1.59 6.93
C ASP A 22 -8.15 -2.68 7.83
N SER A 23 -7.83 -3.84 7.27
CA SER A 23 -7.21 -4.92 8.06
C SER A 23 -5.81 -4.52 8.57
N LEU A 24 -5.06 -3.72 7.81
CA LEU A 24 -3.75 -3.22 8.22
C LEU A 24 -3.85 -2.22 9.38
N GLN A 25 -4.90 -1.41 9.43
CA GLN A 25 -5.09 -0.47 10.54
C GLN A 25 -5.32 -1.15 11.89
N LYS A 26 -5.65 -2.43 11.88
CA LYS A 26 -5.86 -3.24 13.09
C LYS A 26 -4.58 -3.93 13.58
N GLN A 27 -3.43 -3.69 12.94
CA GLN A 27 -2.17 -4.29 13.37
C GLN A 27 -1.79 -3.85 14.78
N THR A 28 -1.33 -4.80 15.58
CA THR A 28 -0.84 -4.51 16.93
C THR A 28 0.55 -3.88 16.88
N TYR A 29 1.40 -4.26 15.93
CA TYR A 29 2.67 -3.60 15.65
C TYR A 29 2.39 -2.28 14.95
N LYS A 30 2.89 -1.15 15.47
CA LYS A 30 2.48 0.17 14.97
C LYS A 30 3.55 0.90 14.15
N ASP A 31 4.81 0.43 14.17
CA ASP A 31 5.89 1.12 13.46
C ASP A 31 5.95 0.69 11.99
N PHE A 32 4.93 1.06 11.25
CA PHE A 32 4.86 0.79 9.81
C PHE A 32 4.25 1.97 9.06
N GLU A 33 4.59 2.06 7.78
CA GLU A 33 3.87 2.92 6.85
C GLU A 33 3.37 2.09 5.67
N ILE A 34 2.30 2.54 5.06
CA ILE A 34 1.72 1.91 3.88
C ILE A 34 2.10 2.77 2.67
N ILE A 35 2.66 2.15 1.64
CA ILE A 35 2.92 2.80 0.37
C ILE A 35 1.97 2.19 -0.64
N LEU A 36 0.93 2.95 -0.97
CA LEU A 36 -0.11 2.54 -1.88
C LEU A 36 0.13 3.16 -3.24
N LEU A 37 0.27 2.33 -4.25
CA LEU A 37 0.45 2.79 -5.62
C LEU A 37 -0.81 2.46 -6.41
N ASP A 38 -1.23 3.39 -7.25
CA ASP A 38 -2.24 3.11 -8.26
C ASP A 38 -1.56 3.06 -9.61
N ASP A 39 -1.71 1.93 -10.30
CA ASP A 39 -1.00 1.66 -11.55
C ASP A 39 -1.78 2.18 -12.76
N ALA A 40 -2.14 3.46 -12.70
CA ALA A 40 -2.89 4.17 -13.74
C ALA A 40 -4.24 3.52 -14.04
N SER A 41 -5.04 3.29 -12.99
CA SER A 41 -6.38 2.73 -13.15
C SER A 41 -7.25 3.63 -14.02
N PRO A 42 -7.87 3.10 -15.09
CA PRO A 42 -8.78 3.90 -15.92
C PRO A 42 -10.16 4.13 -15.30
N ASN A 43 -10.51 3.37 -14.24
CA ASN A 43 -11.77 3.57 -13.53
C ASN A 43 -11.62 4.69 -12.47
N ASP A 44 -12.55 4.78 -11.53
CA ASP A 44 -12.55 5.80 -10.49
C ASP A 44 -11.72 5.43 -9.24
N SER A 45 -10.81 4.44 -9.34
CA SER A 45 -10.02 3.96 -8.20
C SER A 45 -9.27 5.08 -7.47
N VAL A 46 -8.58 5.94 -8.21
CA VAL A 46 -7.80 7.04 -7.60
C VAL A 46 -8.72 7.93 -6.78
N ALA A 47 -9.85 8.34 -7.34
CA ALA A 47 -10.80 9.21 -6.64
C ALA A 47 -11.38 8.53 -5.40
N GLN A 48 -11.71 7.25 -5.48
CA GLN A 48 -12.27 6.49 -4.36
C GLN A 48 -11.26 6.25 -3.25
N LEU A 49 -10.00 5.99 -3.59
CA LEU A 49 -8.95 5.76 -2.60
C LEU A 49 -8.49 7.03 -1.93
N GLN A 50 -8.33 8.10 -2.69
CA GLN A 50 -7.68 9.32 -2.25
C GLN A 50 -8.29 9.92 -0.98
N ASP A 51 -9.61 9.84 -0.82
CA ASP A 51 -10.34 10.45 0.28
C ASP A 51 -10.48 9.53 1.51
N LYS A 52 -9.98 8.29 1.44
CA LYS A 52 -10.22 7.26 2.46
C LYS A 52 -8.94 6.72 3.10
N LEU A 53 -7.83 7.42 2.94
CA LEU A 53 -6.53 6.95 3.40
C LEU A 53 -6.24 7.43 4.82
N SER A 54 -5.55 6.57 5.59
CA SER A 54 -5.08 6.92 6.92
C SER A 54 -3.82 7.79 6.87
N ALA A 55 -3.46 8.39 8.02
CA ALA A 55 -2.31 9.29 8.11
C ALA A 55 -0.98 8.59 7.82
N ASN A 56 -0.89 7.26 8.04
CA ASN A 56 0.34 6.50 7.79
C ASN A 56 0.42 5.92 6.37
N THR A 57 -0.42 6.38 5.46
CA THR A 57 -0.44 5.91 4.08
C THR A 57 0.10 6.99 3.14
N VAL A 58 1.10 6.60 2.35
CA VAL A 58 1.63 7.42 1.25
C VAL A 58 0.97 6.92 -0.02
N PHE A 59 0.28 7.80 -0.74
CA PHE A 59 -0.44 7.44 -1.96
C PHE A 59 0.31 7.97 -3.18
N LEU A 60 0.68 7.06 -4.09
CA LEU A 60 1.47 7.38 -5.29
C LEU A 60 0.73 6.91 -6.55
N PRO A 61 -0.25 7.68 -7.05
CA PRO A 61 -0.88 7.34 -8.33
C PRO A 61 0.11 7.55 -9.47
N GLN A 62 0.19 6.59 -10.38
CA GLN A 62 1.08 6.65 -11.54
C GLN A 62 0.36 7.23 -12.74
N GLU A 63 1.08 7.92 -13.61
CA GLU A 63 0.52 8.51 -14.83
C GLU A 63 0.36 7.48 -15.94
N GLN A 64 1.13 6.40 -15.89
CA GLN A 64 1.12 5.33 -16.88
C GLN A 64 1.09 3.99 -16.20
N ASN A 65 0.44 3.01 -16.82
CA ASN A 65 0.46 1.64 -16.33
C ASN A 65 1.86 1.06 -16.51
N LEU A 66 2.51 0.72 -15.38
CA LEU A 66 3.87 0.20 -15.37
C LEU A 66 3.90 -1.33 -15.36
N GLY A 67 2.81 -1.97 -14.95
CA GLY A 67 2.78 -3.39 -14.68
C GLY A 67 3.17 -3.73 -13.24
N PHE A 68 2.78 -4.89 -12.79
CA PHE A 68 2.87 -5.28 -11.37
C PHE A 68 4.30 -5.19 -10.82
N ALA A 69 5.27 -5.77 -11.52
CA ALA A 69 6.65 -5.77 -11.04
C ALA A 69 7.25 -4.35 -10.98
N ALA A 70 7.03 -3.56 -12.02
CA ALA A 70 7.61 -2.22 -12.09
C ALA A 70 6.96 -1.27 -11.09
N VAL A 71 5.64 -1.31 -10.91
CA VAL A 71 4.95 -0.44 -9.95
C VAL A 71 5.35 -0.81 -8.52
N ASN A 72 5.53 -2.08 -8.21
CA ASN A 72 6.01 -2.50 -6.89
C ASN A 72 7.45 -2.04 -6.65
N ASN A 73 8.30 -2.00 -7.67
CA ASN A 73 9.64 -1.45 -7.53
C ASN A 73 9.63 0.04 -7.16
N VAL A 74 8.70 0.81 -7.71
CA VAL A 74 8.52 2.21 -7.31
C VAL A 74 8.21 2.30 -5.81
N GLY A 75 7.30 1.45 -5.34
CA GLY A 75 6.93 1.40 -3.92
C GLY A 75 8.09 0.99 -3.02
N MET A 76 8.86 -0.03 -3.42
CA MET A 76 10.02 -0.47 -2.66
C MET A 76 11.09 0.61 -2.54
N ARG A 77 11.36 1.34 -3.61
CA ARG A 77 12.31 2.46 -3.60
C ARG A 77 11.84 3.56 -2.66
N ARG A 78 10.56 3.85 -2.65
CA ARG A 78 10.00 4.85 -1.73
C ARG A 78 10.13 4.41 -0.27
N ALA A 79 9.87 3.14 0.02
CA ALA A 79 10.03 2.59 1.38
C ALA A 79 11.47 2.74 1.85
N LEU A 80 12.44 2.40 1.01
CA LEU A 80 13.85 2.55 1.34
C LEU A 80 14.24 4.02 1.54
N ALA A 81 13.74 4.90 0.69
CA ALA A 81 14.00 6.35 0.82
C ALA A 81 13.40 6.91 2.11
N ASP A 82 12.29 6.37 2.59
CA ASP A 82 11.63 6.77 3.82
C ASP A 82 12.26 6.15 5.07
N GLY A 83 13.34 5.37 4.92
CA GLY A 83 14.08 4.79 6.04
C GLY A 83 13.48 3.52 6.62
N CYS A 84 12.66 2.80 5.86
CA CYS A 84 12.13 1.51 6.31
C CYS A 84 13.23 0.47 6.41
N ASP A 85 13.22 -0.30 7.50
CA ASP A 85 14.17 -1.39 7.74
C ASP A 85 13.77 -2.65 6.98
N TYR A 86 12.47 -2.86 6.79
CA TYR A 86 11.90 -3.99 6.06
C TYR A 86 10.84 -3.51 5.09
N VAL A 87 10.70 -4.23 3.99
CA VAL A 87 9.67 -3.98 2.98
C VAL A 87 8.84 -5.24 2.80
N LEU A 88 7.53 -5.12 2.93
CA LEU A 88 6.58 -6.20 2.71
C LEU A 88 5.75 -5.87 1.48
N LEU A 89 5.74 -6.75 0.48
CA LEU A 89 4.84 -6.65 -0.65
C LEU A 89 3.55 -7.41 -0.33
N LEU A 90 2.42 -6.74 -0.47
CA LEU A 90 1.13 -7.32 -0.14
C LEU A 90 0.17 -7.12 -1.31
N ASN A 91 -0.54 -8.18 -1.70
CA ASN A 91 -1.57 -8.07 -2.72
C ASN A 91 -2.76 -7.28 -2.17
N ASN A 92 -3.37 -6.45 -3.02
CA ASN A 92 -4.46 -5.57 -2.60
C ASN A 92 -5.76 -6.30 -2.24
N ASP A 93 -5.88 -7.58 -2.56
CA ASP A 93 -7.05 -8.41 -2.24
C ASP A 93 -6.85 -9.29 -1.01
N THR A 94 -5.84 -8.97 -0.19
CA THR A 94 -5.47 -9.74 0.99
C THR A 94 -5.99 -9.05 2.24
N THR A 95 -6.49 -9.84 3.21
CA THR A 95 -6.70 -9.38 4.57
C THR A 95 -5.70 -10.06 5.49
N VAL A 96 -5.27 -9.37 6.54
CA VAL A 96 -4.20 -9.84 7.41
C VAL A 96 -4.66 -9.92 8.85
N ALA A 97 -4.07 -10.87 9.60
CA ALA A 97 -4.33 -11.00 11.03
C ALA A 97 -3.74 -9.81 11.80
N PRO A 98 -4.34 -9.38 12.93
CA PRO A 98 -3.85 -8.22 13.67
C PRO A 98 -2.41 -8.33 14.18
N ASP A 99 -1.87 -9.54 14.30
CA ASP A 99 -0.51 -9.79 14.79
C ASP A 99 0.47 -10.17 13.68
N MET A 100 0.13 -9.94 12.42
CA MET A 100 0.98 -10.37 11.29
C MET A 100 2.39 -9.77 11.36
N LEU A 101 2.53 -8.51 11.78
CA LEU A 101 3.81 -7.81 11.82
C LEU A 101 4.63 -8.07 13.09
N GLU A 102 4.08 -8.76 14.03
CA GLU A 102 4.79 -9.06 15.28
C GLU A 102 5.78 -10.20 15.15
#